data_f08ec0186822b799f49dcf3066a2502b
#
_entry.id   f08ec0186822b799f49dcf3066a2502b
#
_cell.length_a   1.000
_cell.length_b   1.000
_cell.length_c   1.000
_cell.angle_alpha   90.00
_cell.angle_beta   90.00
_cell.angle_gamma   90.00
#
_symmetry.space_group_name_H-M   'P 1'
#
loop_
_entity.id
_entity.type
_entity.pdbx_description
1 polymer ?
#
loop_
_entity_poly.entity_id
_entity_poly.type
_entity_poly.pdbx_seq_one_letter_code
_entity_poly.pdbx_strand_id
1 'polypeptide(L)'
;MCGACEPRHFFCNQAVNIMFCRHSLSFCLGLLGVLMTTQVDAGISLSATRLVFDGKHKEAGITVRNNGEDVLIQSWVDSDVPGATSVPFAVTPPLARVAGNEQQLLRVIYEGTGMPVDKESVVWLNVQEIPQATKTQNTLQLAVRQRIKVFFRPSGLNANSYLAPTELLWRLIDRAGKTVLTINNPGLFHVSMADVKLQSGQSVEQPIDSMMIAPGEQKEFVIKQFSSSSTPHISFMSINDYGAQDRYTTQLSNSSPVNASLIKSSP
;
A
#
# COMPACT_ATOMS: atom_id res chain seq x y z
N MET A 1 49.74 -0.40 84.75
CA MET A 1 48.44 0.21 84.66
C MET A 1 48.07 0.30 83.20
N CYS A 2 47.24 -0.57 82.82
CA CYS A 2 45.97 -0.38 82.15
C CYS A 2 46.09 0.39 80.84
N GLY A 3 45.57 0.01 79.71
CA GLY A 3 44.49 -0.88 79.42
C GLY A 3 44.38 -1.20 77.92
N ALA A 4 43.67 -2.25 77.70
CA ALA A 4 43.34 -2.85 76.46
C ALA A 4 42.49 -1.91 75.50
N CYS A 5 42.67 -2.12 74.23
CA CYS A 5 41.64 -1.77 73.29
C CYS A 5 41.59 -2.84 72.18
N GLU A 6 40.42 -3.50 72.09
CA GLU A 6 40.06 -4.56 71.19
C GLU A 6 39.90 -4.07 69.71
N PRO A 7 40.10 -4.94 68.74
CA PRO A 7 39.72 -4.66 67.35
C PRO A 7 38.30 -5.16 67.09
N ARG A 8 37.41 -4.24 66.69
CA ARG A 8 36.06 -4.56 66.22
C ARG A 8 35.99 -4.59 64.68
N HIS A 9 35.63 -5.74 64.21
CA HIS A 9 34.79 -6.08 63.06
C HIS A 9 34.95 -5.33 61.73
N PHE A 10 35.62 -5.97 60.82
CA PHE A 10 35.47 -5.80 59.39
C PHE A 10 34.92 -7.12 58.81
N PHE A 11 33.61 -7.32 58.93
CA PHE A 11 32.89 -8.35 58.17
C PHE A 11 31.48 -7.86 57.91
N CYS A 12 31.30 -7.04 56.86
CA CYS A 12 29.99 -6.84 56.25
C CYS A 12 30.11 -6.00 54.96
N ASN A 13 30.65 -6.53 53.84
CA ASN A 13 30.47 -5.87 52.56
C ASN A 13 30.69 -6.79 51.32
N GLN A 14 30.89 -8.12 51.49
CA GLN A 14 31.07 -9.01 50.33
C GLN A 14 29.77 -9.69 49.87
N ALA A 15 28.75 -9.80 50.72
CA ALA A 15 27.53 -10.51 50.36
C ALA A 15 26.59 -9.70 49.39
N VAL A 16 26.65 -8.39 49.47
CA VAL A 16 25.74 -7.51 48.65
C VAL A 16 26.18 -7.44 47.18
N ASN A 17 27.48 -7.45 46.91
CA ASN A 17 28.00 -7.36 45.54
C ASN A 17 27.76 -8.61 44.69
N ILE A 18 27.72 -9.79 45.32
CA ILE A 18 27.48 -11.06 44.57
C ILE A 18 26.02 -11.19 44.19
N MET A 19 25.10 -10.63 44.99
CA MET A 19 23.66 -10.69 44.70
C MET A 19 23.27 -9.77 43.55
N PHE A 20 23.83 -8.57 43.46
CA PHE A 20 23.64 -7.65 42.34
C PHE A 20 24.21 -8.18 41.02
N CYS A 21 25.36 -8.83 41.02
CA CYS A 21 25.99 -9.39 39.84
C CYS A 21 25.17 -10.56 39.24
N ARG A 22 24.53 -11.39 40.07
CA ARG A 22 23.68 -12.51 39.61
C ARG A 22 22.39 -12.04 38.96
N HIS A 23 21.76 -10.97 39.45
CA HIS A 23 20.53 -10.41 38.84
C HIS A 23 20.81 -9.65 37.54
N SER A 24 21.98 -8.98 37.46
CA SER A 24 22.42 -8.29 36.24
C SER A 24 22.72 -9.31 35.10
N LEU A 25 23.33 -10.42 35.42
CA LEU A 25 23.63 -11.47 34.42
C LEU A 25 22.36 -12.16 33.91
N SER A 26 21.40 -12.41 34.80
CA SER A 26 20.08 -12.97 34.42
C SER A 26 19.26 -12.00 33.57
N PHE A 27 19.35 -10.71 33.82
CA PHE A 27 18.65 -9.66 33.00
C PHE A 27 19.27 -9.52 31.61
N CYS A 28 20.60 -9.56 31.51
CA CYS A 28 21.31 -9.57 30.22
C CYS A 28 21.03 -10.84 29.40
N LEU A 29 20.93 -12.00 30.02
CA LEU A 29 20.60 -13.26 29.32
C LEU A 29 19.13 -13.27 28.84
N GLY A 30 18.21 -12.68 29.60
CA GLY A 30 16.80 -12.49 29.18
C GLY A 30 16.65 -11.51 28.02
N LEU A 31 17.42 -10.43 28.00
CA LEU A 31 17.41 -9.44 26.92
C LEU A 31 18.00 -9.99 25.61
N LEU A 32 18.99 -10.88 25.69
CA LEU A 32 19.60 -11.53 24.52
C LEU A 32 18.65 -12.54 23.86
N GLY A 33 17.75 -13.16 24.63
CA GLY A 33 16.73 -14.09 24.11
C GLY A 33 15.62 -13.42 23.28
N VAL A 34 15.36 -12.13 23.50
CA VAL A 34 14.31 -11.36 22.76
C VAL A 34 14.81 -10.91 21.38
N LEU A 35 16.11 -10.92 21.12
CA LEU A 35 16.71 -10.50 19.85
C LEU A 35 16.76 -11.60 18.79
N MET A 36 16.34 -12.82 19.09
CA MET A 36 16.14 -13.87 18.09
C MET A 36 14.79 -13.66 17.38
N THR A 37 14.68 -12.57 16.63
CA THR A 37 13.58 -12.41 15.68
C THR A 37 13.77 -13.45 14.57
N THR A 38 12.91 -14.45 14.54
CA THR A 38 12.78 -15.36 13.40
C THR A 38 12.44 -14.51 12.17
N GLN A 39 13.32 -14.46 11.20
CA GLN A 39 12.99 -13.89 9.90
C GLN A 39 11.90 -14.76 9.30
N VAL A 40 10.72 -14.18 9.12
CA VAL A 40 9.68 -14.78 8.29
C VAL A 40 10.12 -14.55 6.86
N ASP A 41 10.60 -15.56 6.20
CA ASP A 41 10.88 -15.52 4.77
C ASP A 41 9.52 -15.32 4.04
N ALA A 42 9.30 -14.11 3.56
CA ALA A 42 8.24 -13.85 2.60
C ALA A 42 8.71 -14.42 1.24
N GLY A 43 7.98 -15.40 0.69
CA GLY A 43 8.33 -16.07 -0.56
C GLY A 43 8.73 -15.09 -1.68
N ILE A 44 7.83 -14.72 -2.60
CA ILE A 44 8.14 -13.78 -3.66
C ILE A 44 7.74 -12.34 -3.30
N SER A 45 8.46 -11.37 -3.88
CA SER A 45 8.13 -9.95 -3.84
C SER A 45 8.23 -9.32 -5.23
N LEU A 46 7.42 -8.29 -5.49
CA LEU A 46 7.47 -7.53 -6.75
C LEU A 46 8.27 -6.23 -6.55
N SER A 47 9.01 -5.81 -7.58
CA SER A 47 9.80 -4.58 -7.56
C SER A 47 8.96 -3.30 -7.48
N ALA A 48 7.64 -3.40 -7.70
CA ALA A 48 6.71 -2.28 -7.63
C ALA A 48 5.31 -2.75 -7.21
N THR A 49 4.53 -1.86 -6.61
CA THR A 49 3.14 -2.11 -6.20
C THR A 49 2.14 -1.85 -7.33
N ARG A 50 2.58 -1.29 -8.44
CA ARG A 50 1.83 -1.00 -9.66
C ARG A 50 2.76 -0.93 -10.86
N LEU A 51 2.23 -1.08 -12.06
CA LEU A 51 2.97 -0.95 -13.31
C LEU A 51 2.32 0.12 -14.18
N VAL A 52 3.08 1.13 -14.62
CA VAL A 52 2.63 2.07 -15.66
C VAL A 52 3.12 1.57 -16.99
N PHE A 53 2.17 1.29 -17.89
CA PHE A 53 2.45 0.86 -19.27
C PHE A 53 2.28 2.06 -20.20
N ASP A 54 3.39 2.63 -20.67
CA ASP A 54 3.36 3.68 -21.70
C ASP A 54 3.08 3.05 -23.07
N GLY A 55 1.94 3.40 -23.67
CA GLY A 55 1.50 2.91 -24.98
C GLY A 55 2.40 3.27 -26.16
N LYS A 56 3.44 4.09 -25.97
CA LYS A 56 4.53 4.28 -26.95
C LYS A 56 5.43 3.05 -27.06
N HIS A 57 5.44 2.20 -26.05
CA HIS A 57 6.22 0.97 -25.98
C HIS A 57 5.34 -0.24 -26.19
N LYS A 58 5.91 -1.33 -26.67
CA LYS A 58 5.22 -2.61 -26.86
C LYS A 58 5.17 -3.46 -25.61
N GLU A 59 6.02 -3.17 -24.63
CA GLU A 59 6.15 -3.92 -23.38
C GLU A 59 6.48 -3.02 -22.19
N ALA A 60 6.12 -3.50 -20.99
CA ALA A 60 6.54 -2.94 -19.72
C ALA A 60 7.03 -4.08 -18.81
N GLY A 61 8.08 -3.84 -18.04
CA GLY A 61 8.73 -4.86 -17.22
C GLY A 61 8.48 -4.68 -15.73
N ILE A 62 8.40 -5.80 -15.01
CA ILE A 62 8.41 -5.85 -13.56
C ILE A 62 9.23 -7.03 -13.08
N THR A 63 10.02 -6.87 -12.03
CA THR A 63 10.88 -7.93 -11.49
C THR A 63 10.20 -8.62 -10.32
N VAL A 64 10.15 -9.94 -10.38
CA VAL A 64 9.83 -10.81 -9.25
C VAL A 64 11.14 -11.19 -8.57
N ARG A 65 11.23 -11.03 -7.25
CA ARG A 65 12.35 -11.46 -6.42
C ARG A 65 11.88 -12.61 -5.54
N ASN A 66 12.65 -13.67 -5.50
CA ASN A 66 12.42 -14.76 -4.58
C ASN A 66 13.41 -14.65 -3.41
N ASN A 67 12.89 -14.41 -2.21
CA ASN A 67 13.70 -14.31 -0.99
C ASN A 67 13.68 -15.61 -0.16
N GLY A 68 13.02 -16.66 -0.67
CA GLY A 68 12.88 -17.96 -0.01
C GLY A 68 13.56 -19.10 -0.77
N GLU A 69 12.98 -20.28 -0.69
CA GLU A 69 13.40 -21.46 -1.44
C GLU A 69 12.96 -21.39 -2.93
N ASP A 70 13.44 -22.34 -3.73
CA ASP A 70 13.05 -22.49 -5.14
C ASP A 70 11.53 -22.56 -5.29
N VAL A 71 10.98 -21.75 -6.18
CA VAL A 71 9.54 -21.65 -6.38
C VAL A 71 9.20 -21.58 -7.87
N LEU A 72 8.04 -22.11 -8.26
CA LEU A 72 7.43 -21.81 -9.56
C LEU A 72 6.54 -20.59 -9.40
N ILE A 73 6.58 -19.68 -10.36
CA ILE A 73 5.65 -18.57 -10.46
C ILE A 73 4.82 -18.71 -11.72
N GLN A 74 3.51 -18.49 -11.60
CA GLN A 74 2.59 -18.37 -12.71
C GLN A 74 2.12 -16.92 -12.83
N SER A 75 2.14 -16.37 -14.05
CA SER A 75 1.83 -14.96 -14.28
C SER A 75 0.85 -14.79 -15.42
N TRP A 76 -0.17 -13.94 -15.23
CA TRP A 76 -1.17 -13.61 -16.26
C TRP A 76 -1.76 -12.22 -16.04
N VAL A 77 -2.42 -11.70 -17.09
CA VAL A 77 -3.18 -10.45 -16.99
C VAL A 77 -4.67 -10.74 -17.07
N ASP A 78 -5.47 -10.07 -16.25
CA ASP A 78 -6.94 -10.11 -16.29
C ASP A 78 -7.57 -8.71 -16.14
N SER A 79 -8.89 -8.65 -16.21
CA SER A 79 -9.70 -7.43 -16.03
C SER A 79 -10.79 -7.65 -14.98
N ASP A 80 -11.16 -6.58 -14.28
CA ASP A 80 -12.33 -6.56 -13.39
C ASP A 80 -13.64 -6.20 -14.14
N VAL A 81 -13.56 -5.97 -15.46
CA VAL A 81 -14.77 -5.64 -16.25
C VAL A 81 -15.64 -6.90 -16.35
N PRO A 82 -16.89 -6.86 -15.85
CA PRO A 82 -17.79 -8.00 -15.95
C PRO A 82 -17.99 -8.45 -17.40
N GLY A 83 -17.82 -9.77 -17.65
CA GLY A 83 -17.97 -10.34 -18.97
C GLY A 83 -16.75 -10.24 -19.89
N ALA A 84 -15.68 -9.58 -19.49
CA ALA A 84 -14.43 -9.60 -20.22
C ALA A 84 -13.79 -11.01 -20.12
N THR A 85 -13.72 -11.73 -21.22
CA THR A 85 -13.13 -13.09 -21.27
C THR A 85 -11.63 -13.04 -21.50
N SER A 86 -11.12 -11.95 -22.07
CA SER A 86 -9.68 -11.75 -22.33
C SER A 86 -9.36 -10.26 -22.32
N VAL A 87 -8.10 -9.95 -22.12
CA VAL A 87 -7.53 -8.60 -22.26
C VAL A 87 -6.42 -8.67 -23.32
N PRO A 88 -6.17 -7.58 -24.08
CA PRO A 88 -5.16 -7.59 -25.14
C PRO A 88 -3.74 -7.46 -24.60
N PHE A 89 -3.44 -8.21 -23.54
CA PHE A 89 -2.14 -8.25 -22.88
C PHE A 89 -1.72 -9.69 -22.61
N ALA A 90 -0.44 -9.95 -22.80
CA ALA A 90 0.21 -11.20 -22.43
C ALA A 90 1.35 -10.94 -21.44
N VAL A 91 1.71 -11.95 -20.65
CA VAL A 91 2.90 -11.93 -19.79
C VAL A 91 3.91 -12.96 -20.25
N THR A 92 5.16 -12.60 -20.27
CA THR A 92 6.24 -13.54 -20.61
C THR A 92 7.38 -13.45 -19.58
N PRO A 93 7.86 -14.59 -19.04
CA PRO A 93 7.28 -15.92 -19.19
C PRO A 93 5.99 -16.10 -18.37
N PRO A 94 4.99 -16.89 -18.87
CA PRO A 94 3.75 -17.14 -18.12
C PRO A 94 3.94 -18.12 -16.96
N LEU A 95 4.99 -18.93 -17.02
CA LEU A 95 5.44 -19.88 -16.00
C LEU A 95 6.96 -19.85 -15.94
N ALA A 96 7.52 -19.68 -14.75
CA ALA A 96 8.96 -19.68 -14.52
C ALA A 96 9.33 -20.32 -13.19
N ARG A 97 10.47 -21.00 -13.14
CA ARG A 97 11.12 -21.38 -11.89
C ARG A 97 12.07 -20.24 -11.49
N VAL A 98 11.94 -19.78 -10.26
CA VAL A 98 12.82 -18.78 -9.67
C VAL A 98 13.55 -19.42 -8.51
N ALA A 99 14.87 -19.59 -8.65
CA ALA A 99 15.68 -20.16 -7.59
C ALA A 99 15.72 -19.26 -6.36
N GLY A 100 16.09 -19.82 -5.21
CA GLY A 100 16.22 -19.06 -3.98
C GLY A 100 17.20 -17.90 -4.13
N ASN A 101 16.84 -16.71 -3.68
CA ASN A 101 17.60 -15.45 -3.79
C ASN A 101 17.80 -14.94 -5.24
N GLU A 102 17.10 -15.50 -6.21
CA GLU A 102 17.15 -15.11 -7.61
C GLU A 102 15.99 -14.17 -7.99
N GLN A 103 16.07 -13.65 -9.21
CA GLN A 103 15.09 -12.71 -9.76
C GLN A 103 14.62 -13.15 -11.14
N GLN A 104 13.33 -12.92 -11.44
CA GLN A 104 12.75 -13.13 -12.74
C GLN A 104 12.13 -11.83 -13.25
N LEU A 105 12.57 -11.36 -14.40
CA LEU A 105 11.90 -10.27 -15.10
C LEU A 105 10.65 -10.83 -15.81
N LEU A 106 9.50 -10.25 -15.51
CA LEU A 106 8.26 -10.44 -16.23
C LEU A 106 8.05 -9.25 -17.18
N ARG A 107 7.66 -9.53 -18.42
CA ARG A 107 7.31 -8.54 -19.41
C ARG A 107 5.82 -8.63 -19.71
N VAL A 108 5.12 -7.54 -19.50
CA VAL A 108 3.73 -7.37 -19.93
C VAL A 108 3.76 -6.80 -21.34
N ILE A 109 3.19 -7.52 -22.28
CA ILE A 109 3.22 -7.20 -23.73
C ILE A 109 1.80 -6.82 -24.14
N TYR A 110 1.65 -5.72 -24.88
CA TYR A 110 0.39 -5.25 -25.43
C TYR A 110 0.24 -5.65 -26.90
N GLU A 111 -0.93 -6.17 -27.28
CA GLU A 111 -1.23 -6.61 -28.68
C GLU A 111 -1.35 -5.45 -29.67
N GLY A 112 -1.44 -4.21 -29.18
CA GLY A 112 -1.50 -3.00 -30.01
C GLY A 112 -2.90 -2.52 -30.33
N THR A 113 -3.95 -3.28 -30.00
CA THR A 113 -5.37 -2.93 -30.24
C THR A 113 -6.22 -3.38 -29.05
N GLY A 114 -7.49 -2.93 -29.00
CA GLY A 114 -8.48 -3.39 -28.02
C GLY A 114 -8.54 -2.57 -26.71
N MET A 115 -7.68 -1.55 -26.53
CA MET A 115 -7.78 -0.62 -25.41
C MET A 115 -8.25 0.76 -25.85
N PRO A 116 -8.96 1.54 -24.99
CA PRO A 116 -9.27 2.94 -25.24
C PRO A 116 -8.02 3.75 -25.59
N VAL A 117 -8.18 4.72 -26.51
CA VAL A 117 -7.05 5.55 -27.01
C VAL A 117 -7.10 6.98 -26.46
N ASP A 118 -8.15 7.34 -25.75
CA ASP A 118 -8.48 8.70 -25.29
C ASP A 118 -8.27 8.89 -23.79
N LYS A 119 -8.08 7.81 -23.04
CA LYS A 119 -7.93 7.82 -21.57
C LYS A 119 -7.14 6.64 -21.06
N GLU A 120 -6.63 6.76 -19.85
CA GLU A 120 -5.98 5.65 -19.12
C GLU A 120 -6.96 4.51 -18.87
N SER A 121 -6.48 3.30 -18.96
CA SER A 121 -7.21 2.07 -18.64
C SER A 121 -6.45 1.24 -17.62
N VAL A 122 -7.14 0.37 -16.89
CA VAL A 122 -6.54 -0.51 -15.88
C VAL A 122 -6.83 -1.95 -16.21
N VAL A 123 -5.78 -2.76 -16.21
CA VAL A 123 -5.83 -4.23 -16.16
C VAL A 123 -4.99 -4.69 -14.96
N TRP A 124 -5.04 -5.99 -14.66
CA TRP A 124 -4.41 -6.53 -13.48
C TRP A 124 -3.37 -7.58 -13.85
N LEU A 125 -2.13 -7.37 -13.40
CA LEU A 125 -1.10 -8.40 -13.42
C LEU A 125 -1.24 -9.25 -12.16
N ASN A 126 -1.36 -10.55 -12.36
CA ASN A 126 -1.34 -11.56 -11.30
C ASN A 126 -0.01 -12.31 -11.36
N VAL A 127 0.59 -12.51 -10.21
CA VAL A 127 1.77 -13.36 -10.02
C VAL A 127 1.46 -14.29 -8.86
N GLN A 128 1.32 -15.56 -9.17
CA GLN A 128 1.01 -16.60 -8.19
C GLN A 128 2.22 -17.47 -7.95
N GLU A 129 2.54 -17.64 -6.69
CA GLU A 129 3.53 -18.57 -6.21
C GLU A 129 2.95 -19.98 -6.18
N ILE A 130 3.70 -20.93 -6.69
CA ILE A 130 3.41 -22.37 -6.62
C ILE A 130 4.57 -23.01 -5.86
N PRO A 131 4.45 -23.15 -4.54
CA PRO A 131 5.51 -23.70 -3.71
C PRO A 131 5.73 -25.19 -3.99
N GLN A 132 6.93 -25.67 -3.70
CA GLN A 132 7.22 -27.10 -3.81
C GLN A 132 6.37 -27.89 -2.80
N ALA A 133 5.98 -29.11 -3.18
CA ALA A 133 5.25 -29.98 -2.28
C ALA A 133 6.06 -30.30 -1.03
N THR A 134 5.47 -30.10 0.15
CA THR A 134 6.12 -30.44 1.41
C THR A 134 6.26 -31.95 1.59
N LYS A 135 7.40 -32.38 2.10
CA LYS A 135 7.68 -33.79 2.46
C LYS A 135 7.25 -34.11 3.88
N THR A 136 6.86 -33.11 4.66
CA THR A 136 6.51 -33.23 6.09
C THR A 136 5.00 -33.42 6.24
N GLN A 137 4.60 -34.38 7.06
CA GLN A 137 3.17 -34.56 7.41
C GLN A 137 2.69 -33.44 8.34
N ASN A 138 1.40 -33.12 8.28
CA ASN A 138 0.76 -32.08 9.09
C ASN A 138 1.37 -30.67 8.94
N THR A 139 1.82 -30.32 7.74
CA THR A 139 2.35 -28.99 7.42
C THR A 139 1.30 -28.20 6.63
N LEU A 140 1.04 -26.96 7.07
CA LEU A 140 0.23 -26.00 6.30
C LEU A 140 1.12 -25.36 5.24
N GLN A 141 0.75 -25.52 3.96
CA GLN A 141 1.41 -24.89 2.83
C GLN A 141 0.56 -23.73 2.30
N LEU A 142 1.15 -22.55 2.21
CA LEU A 142 0.48 -21.35 1.71
C LEU A 142 1.00 -21.04 0.30
N ALA A 143 0.09 -20.79 -0.62
CA ALA A 143 0.39 -20.23 -1.94
C ALA A 143 -0.10 -18.78 -1.99
N VAL A 144 0.79 -17.85 -2.25
CA VAL A 144 0.48 -16.42 -2.28
C VAL A 144 0.30 -15.97 -3.73
N ARG A 145 -0.80 -15.23 -3.99
CA ARG A 145 -1.01 -14.53 -5.25
C ARG A 145 -0.93 -13.02 -5.00
N GLN A 146 0.01 -12.37 -5.64
CA GLN A 146 0.10 -10.93 -5.69
C GLN A 146 -0.64 -10.43 -6.93
N ARG A 147 -1.50 -9.43 -6.76
CA ARG A 147 -2.28 -8.84 -7.84
C ARG A 147 -2.08 -7.33 -7.81
N ILE A 148 -1.47 -6.80 -8.89
CA ILE A 148 -1.15 -5.38 -9.00
C ILE A 148 -1.82 -4.75 -10.20
N LYS A 149 -2.09 -3.44 -10.12
CA LYS A 149 -2.66 -2.68 -11.22
C LYS A 149 -1.62 -2.41 -12.30
N VAL A 150 -2.03 -2.58 -13.56
CA VAL A 150 -1.30 -2.14 -14.75
C VAL A 150 -2.09 -0.98 -15.36
N PHE A 151 -1.55 0.22 -15.28
CA PHE A 151 -2.14 1.43 -15.84
C PHE A 151 -1.65 1.59 -17.29
N PHE A 152 -2.51 1.27 -18.23
CA PHE A 152 -2.21 1.46 -19.65
C PHE A 152 -2.53 2.90 -20.06
N ARG A 153 -1.52 3.61 -20.54
CA ARG A 153 -1.61 4.99 -21.05
C ARG A 153 -1.37 5.00 -22.55
N PRO A 154 -2.42 5.19 -23.37
CA PRO A 154 -2.25 5.25 -24.81
C PRO A 154 -1.30 6.38 -25.22
N SER A 155 -0.56 6.17 -26.31
CA SER A 155 0.30 7.20 -26.88
C SER A 155 -0.55 8.39 -27.37
N GLY A 156 -0.34 9.57 -26.81
CA GLY A 156 -1.09 10.77 -27.22
C GLY A 156 -1.94 11.40 -26.12
N LEU A 157 -1.96 10.83 -24.91
CA LEU A 157 -2.54 11.54 -23.78
C LEU A 157 -1.68 12.78 -23.46
N ASN A 158 -2.19 13.97 -23.82
CA ASN A 158 -1.51 15.25 -23.57
C ASN A 158 -1.89 15.81 -22.19
N ALA A 159 -1.73 15.00 -21.13
CA ALA A 159 -2.04 15.38 -19.77
C ALA A 159 -1.01 14.79 -18.80
N ASN A 160 -0.94 15.34 -17.59
CA ASN A 160 0.02 14.93 -16.56
C ASN A 160 -0.72 14.16 -15.45
N SER A 161 -0.45 12.86 -15.34
CA SER A 161 -1.04 11.99 -14.32
C SER A 161 -0.76 12.45 -12.88
N TYR A 162 0.35 13.13 -12.64
CA TYR A 162 0.68 13.68 -11.32
C TYR A 162 -0.32 14.75 -10.86
N LEU A 163 -0.96 15.46 -11.79
CA LEU A 163 -1.96 16.47 -11.48
C LEU A 163 -3.38 15.91 -11.33
N ALA A 164 -3.63 14.67 -11.72
CA ALA A 164 -4.95 14.06 -11.69
C ALA A 164 -5.68 14.16 -10.33
N PRO A 165 -5.02 14.01 -9.16
CA PRO A 165 -5.71 14.21 -7.89
C PRO A 165 -6.23 15.63 -7.65
N THR A 166 -5.60 16.65 -8.28
CA THR A 166 -6.03 18.05 -8.19
C THR A 166 -7.17 18.38 -9.17
N GLU A 167 -7.45 17.50 -10.12
CA GLU A 167 -8.55 17.65 -11.08
C GLU A 167 -9.87 17.09 -10.54
N LEU A 168 -9.83 16.28 -9.48
CA LEU A 168 -11.03 15.74 -8.85
C LEU A 168 -11.96 16.87 -8.36
N LEU A 169 -13.23 16.73 -8.66
CA LEU A 169 -14.28 17.64 -8.25
C LEU A 169 -15.03 17.07 -7.05
N TRP A 170 -14.97 17.78 -5.94
CA TRP A 170 -15.58 17.41 -4.67
C TRP A 170 -16.76 18.32 -4.36
N ARG A 171 -17.85 17.76 -3.88
CA ARG A 171 -19.03 18.52 -3.51
C ARG A 171 -19.83 17.81 -2.42
N LEU A 172 -20.43 18.59 -1.50
CA LEU A 172 -21.52 18.12 -0.64
C LEU A 172 -22.85 18.53 -1.22
N ILE A 173 -23.80 17.60 -1.21
CA ILE A 173 -25.20 17.86 -1.63
C ILE A 173 -26.13 17.35 -0.55
N ASP A 174 -27.29 17.95 -0.40
CA ASP A 174 -28.42 17.37 0.32
C ASP A 174 -29.27 16.56 -0.64
N ARG A 175 -29.56 15.32 -0.29
CA ARG A 175 -30.48 14.45 -1.02
C ARG A 175 -31.44 13.79 -0.05
N ALA A 176 -32.69 14.26 -0.07
CA ALA A 176 -33.76 13.76 0.81
C ALA A 176 -33.38 13.82 2.31
N GLY A 177 -32.79 14.93 2.76
CA GLY A 177 -32.37 15.17 4.15
C GLY A 177 -31.12 14.41 4.58
N LYS A 178 -30.37 13.82 3.63
CA LYS A 178 -29.08 13.19 3.87
C LYS A 178 -27.96 13.98 3.21
N THR A 179 -26.91 14.25 3.94
CA THR A 179 -25.68 14.82 3.37
C THR A 179 -24.95 13.76 2.58
N VAL A 180 -24.64 14.05 1.32
CA VAL A 180 -23.94 13.15 0.39
C VAL A 180 -22.69 13.85 -0.11
N LEU A 181 -21.55 13.19 0.03
CA LEU A 181 -20.29 13.58 -0.58
C LEU A 181 -20.25 13.02 -2.00
N THR A 182 -20.09 13.88 -3.00
CA THR A 182 -19.90 13.48 -4.39
C THR A 182 -18.44 13.72 -4.80
N ILE A 183 -17.89 12.79 -5.56
CA ILE A 183 -16.57 12.86 -6.14
C ILE A 183 -16.71 12.57 -7.63
N ASN A 184 -16.25 13.49 -8.47
CA ASN A 184 -16.22 13.31 -9.92
C ASN A 184 -14.77 13.43 -10.42
N ASN A 185 -14.37 12.52 -11.29
CA ASN A 185 -13.08 12.55 -11.98
C ASN A 185 -13.29 12.96 -13.44
N PRO A 186 -13.20 14.24 -13.80
CA PRO A 186 -13.30 14.69 -15.19
C PRO A 186 -12.03 14.46 -16.00
N GLY A 187 -10.93 14.04 -15.33
CA GLY A 187 -9.61 13.85 -15.92
C GLY A 187 -9.48 12.58 -16.77
N LEU A 188 -8.29 12.38 -17.33
CA LEU A 188 -7.98 11.27 -18.22
C LEU A 188 -7.30 10.10 -17.50
N PHE A 189 -6.96 10.24 -16.22
CA PHE A 189 -6.22 9.26 -15.42
C PHE A 189 -7.06 8.76 -14.25
N HIS A 190 -6.83 7.52 -13.86
CA HIS A 190 -7.34 7.00 -12.59
C HIS A 190 -6.68 7.69 -11.41
N VAL A 191 -7.45 7.93 -10.37
CA VAL A 191 -6.92 8.41 -9.09
C VAL A 191 -7.14 7.35 -8.03
N SER A 192 -6.04 6.80 -7.50
CA SER A 192 -6.08 5.86 -6.38
C SER A 192 -5.99 6.63 -5.08
N MET A 193 -7.04 6.56 -4.26
CA MET A 193 -7.16 7.30 -3.00
C MET A 193 -7.18 6.36 -1.81
N ALA A 194 -6.66 6.85 -0.70
CA ALA A 194 -6.76 6.23 0.61
C ALA A 194 -7.04 7.29 1.68
N ASP A 195 -7.59 6.85 2.81
CA ASP A 195 -7.72 7.67 4.02
C ASP A 195 -8.52 8.96 3.79
N VAL A 196 -9.63 8.87 3.02
CA VAL A 196 -10.47 10.04 2.74
C VAL A 196 -11.24 10.41 4.00
N LYS A 197 -10.94 11.56 4.59
CA LYS A 197 -11.53 12.08 5.83
C LYS A 197 -12.30 13.36 5.56
N LEU A 198 -13.53 13.41 6.04
CA LEU A 198 -14.36 14.60 6.09
C LEU A 198 -14.38 15.12 7.53
N GLN A 199 -13.87 16.31 7.72
CA GLN A 199 -13.93 17.04 8.99
C GLN A 199 -14.97 18.16 8.90
N SER A 200 -15.87 18.22 9.89
CA SER A 200 -16.88 19.26 10.00
C SER A 200 -17.01 19.66 11.50
N GLY A 201 -16.36 20.75 11.88
CA GLY A 201 -16.19 21.15 13.27
C GLY A 201 -15.39 20.13 14.09
N GLN A 202 -15.99 19.60 15.14
CA GLN A 202 -15.40 18.55 15.97
C GLN A 202 -15.65 17.14 15.42
N SER A 203 -16.52 17.00 14.42
CA SER A 203 -16.84 15.70 13.82
C SER A 203 -15.83 15.36 12.72
N VAL A 204 -15.33 14.12 12.77
CA VAL A 204 -14.46 13.54 11.73
C VAL A 204 -15.07 12.21 11.30
N GLU A 205 -15.35 12.07 10.02
CA GLU A 205 -15.81 10.82 9.42
C GLU A 205 -14.86 10.40 8.31
N GLN A 206 -14.63 9.09 8.19
CA GLN A 206 -13.86 8.49 7.11
C GLN A 206 -14.81 7.70 6.21
N PRO A 207 -15.46 8.35 5.22
CA PRO A 207 -16.41 7.70 4.33
C PRO A 207 -15.77 6.69 3.38
N ILE A 208 -14.46 6.80 3.15
CA ILE A 208 -13.72 5.96 2.21
C ILE A 208 -12.38 5.60 2.84
N ASP A 209 -12.14 4.30 3.01
CA ASP A 209 -10.86 3.77 3.47
C ASP A 209 -9.85 3.73 2.32
N SER A 210 -10.20 3.04 1.23
CA SER A 210 -9.43 3.04 0.00
C SER A 210 -10.33 2.86 -1.22
N MET A 211 -10.03 3.56 -2.31
CA MET A 211 -10.73 3.40 -3.58
C MET A 211 -9.90 3.90 -4.76
N MET A 212 -10.31 3.51 -5.94
CA MET A 212 -9.87 4.12 -7.19
C MET A 212 -11.09 4.68 -7.92
N ILE A 213 -10.94 5.87 -8.50
CA ILE A 213 -11.94 6.50 -9.35
C ILE A 213 -11.39 6.60 -10.77
N ALA A 214 -12.16 6.06 -11.73
CA ALA A 214 -11.77 6.00 -13.14
C ALA A 214 -11.99 7.34 -13.85
N PRO A 215 -11.36 7.57 -15.01
CA PRO A 215 -11.65 8.69 -15.88
C PRO A 215 -13.14 8.79 -16.23
N GLY A 216 -13.76 9.95 -15.99
CA GLY A 216 -15.18 10.21 -16.22
C GLY A 216 -16.13 9.60 -15.19
N GLU A 217 -15.63 8.94 -14.16
CA GLU A 217 -16.44 8.30 -13.12
C GLU A 217 -16.88 9.30 -12.05
N GLN A 218 -18.12 9.16 -11.56
CA GLN A 218 -18.63 9.86 -10.39
C GLN A 218 -19.05 8.84 -9.34
N LYS A 219 -18.74 9.13 -8.08
CA LYS A 219 -19.14 8.32 -6.92
C LYS A 219 -19.80 9.17 -5.85
N GLU A 220 -20.68 8.54 -5.06
CA GLU A 220 -21.45 9.19 -4.00
C GLU A 220 -21.37 8.40 -2.71
N PHE A 221 -21.23 9.12 -1.60
CA PHE A 221 -21.09 8.54 -0.24
C PHE A 221 -22.00 9.28 0.72
N VAL A 222 -22.87 8.55 1.40
CA VAL A 222 -23.73 9.12 2.44
C VAL A 222 -22.90 9.41 3.68
N ILE A 223 -22.94 10.64 4.17
CA ILE A 223 -22.25 11.09 5.36
C ILE A 223 -23.21 10.93 6.55
N LYS A 224 -22.73 10.24 7.59
CA LYS A 224 -23.52 9.93 8.79
C LYS A 224 -23.37 10.98 9.90
N GLN A 225 -22.17 11.54 10.02
CA GLN A 225 -21.83 12.51 11.06
C GLN A 225 -21.42 13.83 10.42
N PHE A 226 -22.41 14.69 10.15
CA PHE A 226 -22.19 16.00 9.56
C PHE A 226 -22.68 17.11 10.49
N SER A 227 -21.86 18.16 10.68
CA SER A 227 -22.24 19.37 11.38
C SER A 227 -22.22 20.54 10.42
N SER A 228 -23.36 21.23 10.27
CA SER A 228 -23.46 22.41 9.41
C SER A 228 -22.88 23.70 10.03
N SER A 229 -22.37 23.63 11.28
CA SER A 229 -21.88 24.79 12.02
C SER A 229 -20.51 25.30 11.62
N SER A 230 -19.80 24.56 10.75
CA SER A 230 -18.44 24.92 10.29
C SER A 230 -18.25 24.55 8.84
N THR A 231 -17.30 25.21 8.18
CA THR A 231 -16.90 24.88 6.80
C THR A 231 -16.30 23.47 6.77
N PRO A 232 -16.90 22.54 6.05
CA PRO A 232 -16.40 21.18 5.97
C PRO A 232 -15.10 21.10 5.17
N HIS A 233 -14.24 20.18 5.55
CA HIS A 233 -12.91 20.03 5.02
C HIS A 233 -12.65 18.57 4.65
N ILE A 234 -12.15 18.31 3.44
CA ILE A 234 -11.70 17.00 2.99
C ILE A 234 -10.18 16.94 3.04
N SER A 235 -9.67 15.80 3.49
CA SER A 235 -8.26 15.40 3.32
C SER A 235 -8.21 13.96 2.84
N PHE A 236 -7.25 13.65 1.95
CA PHE A 236 -7.02 12.29 1.45
C PHE A 236 -5.58 12.10 1.02
N MET A 237 -5.17 10.82 0.94
CA MET A 237 -3.92 10.41 0.30
C MET A 237 -4.20 9.98 -1.13
N SER A 238 -3.36 10.40 -2.07
CA SER A 238 -3.32 9.83 -3.43
C SER A 238 -2.05 9.02 -3.61
N ILE A 239 -2.18 7.82 -4.20
CA ILE A 239 -1.05 6.94 -4.46
C ILE A 239 -0.57 7.17 -5.88
N ASN A 240 0.64 7.72 -6.02
CA ASN A 240 1.23 8.09 -7.31
C ASN A 240 1.79 6.88 -8.09
N ASP A 241 2.35 7.12 -9.27
CA ASP A 241 2.88 6.09 -10.17
C ASP A 241 3.99 5.23 -9.57
N TYR A 242 4.74 5.78 -8.61
CA TYR A 242 5.81 5.09 -7.90
C TYR A 242 5.33 4.33 -6.66
N GLY A 243 4.03 4.42 -6.34
CA GLY A 243 3.47 3.81 -5.13
C GLY A 243 3.62 4.65 -3.87
N ALA A 244 4.17 5.86 -3.96
CA ALA A 244 4.24 6.80 -2.85
C ALA A 244 2.91 7.50 -2.62
N GLN A 245 2.69 7.98 -1.39
CA GLN A 245 1.47 8.66 -0.97
C GLN A 245 1.69 10.16 -0.86
N ASP A 246 0.90 10.92 -1.61
CA ASP A 246 0.86 12.36 -1.56
C ASP A 246 -0.44 12.82 -0.89
N ARG A 247 -0.38 13.80 0.00
CA ARG A 247 -1.54 14.29 0.76
C ARG A 247 -2.19 15.48 0.08
N TYR A 248 -3.50 15.42 -0.05
CA TYR A 248 -4.34 16.47 -0.65
C TYR A 248 -5.40 16.93 0.33
N THR A 249 -5.87 18.17 0.13
CA THR A 249 -6.89 18.78 0.95
C THR A 249 -7.72 19.79 0.17
N THR A 250 -8.98 19.99 0.62
CA THR A 250 -9.84 21.07 0.14
C THR A 250 -10.91 21.43 1.16
N GLN A 251 -11.37 22.68 1.14
CA GLN A 251 -12.59 23.10 1.82
C GLN A 251 -13.77 22.87 0.88
N LEU A 252 -14.82 22.24 1.41
CA LEU A 252 -16.01 21.94 0.62
C LEU A 252 -17.00 23.09 0.62
N SER A 253 -17.72 23.24 -0.48
CA SER A 253 -18.82 24.16 -0.63
C SER A 253 -20.09 23.39 -0.97
N ASN A 254 -21.23 23.85 -0.42
CA ASN A 254 -22.54 23.28 -0.76
C ASN A 254 -23.07 23.80 -2.10
N SER A 255 -22.47 24.86 -2.64
CA SER A 255 -22.97 25.54 -3.85
C SER A 255 -22.28 25.07 -5.13
N SER A 256 -20.98 24.76 -5.10
CA SER A 256 -20.21 24.44 -6.30
C SER A 256 -19.19 23.33 -6.01
N PRO A 257 -18.85 22.52 -7.03
CA PRO A 257 -17.71 21.60 -6.93
C PRO A 257 -16.41 22.35 -6.72
N VAL A 258 -15.49 21.77 -5.94
CA VAL A 258 -14.18 22.32 -5.62
C VAL A 258 -13.08 21.30 -5.91
N ASN A 259 -11.90 21.79 -6.27
CA ASN A 259 -10.72 20.98 -6.48
C ASN A 259 -9.90 20.89 -5.19
N ALA A 260 -9.13 19.80 -5.05
CA ALA A 260 -8.16 19.66 -3.96
C ALA A 260 -6.79 20.21 -4.35
N SER A 261 -6.02 20.59 -3.36
CA SER A 261 -4.63 21.01 -3.51
C SER A 261 -3.68 20.08 -2.76
N LEU A 262 -2.47 19.90 -3.31
CA LEU A 262 -1.41 19.15 -2.68
C LEU A 262 -0.93 19.87 -1.41
N ILE A 263 -0.86 19.17 -0.29
CA ILE A 263 -0.21 19.66 0.91
C ILE A 263 1.29 19.45 0.73
N LYS A 264 2.04 20.54 0.53
CA LYS A 264 3.49 20.47 0.55
C LYS A 264 3.94 20.15 1.97
N SER A 265 4.61 19.02 2.16
CA SER A 265 5.35 18.78 3.40
C SER A 265 6.39 19.89 3.54
N SER A 266 6.34 20.65 4.63
CA SER A 266 7.47 21.53 4.97
C SER A 266 8.72 20.67 5.12
N PRO A 267 9.88 21.11 4.60
CA PRO A 267 11.12 20.37 4.69
C PRO A 267 11.56 20.16 6.12
#